data_4c20446d7a54f10a24dbc47b81746897
#
_entry.id   4c20446d7a54f10a24dbc47b81746897
#
_cell.length_a   1.000
_cell.length_b   1.000
_cell.length_c   1.000
_cell.angle_alpha   90.00
_cell.angle_beta   90.00
_cell.angle_gamma   90.00
#
_symmetry.space_group_name_H-M   'P 1'
#
loop_
_entity.id
_entity.type
_entity.pdbx_description
1 polymer ?
#
loop_
_entity_poly.entity_id
_entity_poly.type
_entity_poly.pdbx_seq_one_letter_code
_entity_poly.pdbx_strand_id
1 'polypeptide(L)'
;MKKFPLKDLHKDRKKRYILLAAAVVAVAVIMGSAFFHPVRKATKEVDTGLNYLTQMAGKSSADIESNIKNMQQERDRQRRIEAREKALAEGTVTVWELFDDYVFLGDSRVVGFSEFGFLESGRIIAHSGDGVKNIADSLDTVQYYNPSLVFISYGANDLGNYASAEAYADALNEQIQGLKDAAPHAAFIVSSIMPVYSKRLASISTNYDRVDTFN
;
A
#
# COMPACT_ATOMS: atom_id res chain seq x y z
N MET A 1 -35.36 -100.39 -12.89
CA MET A 1 -34.59 -99.50 -12.02
C MET A 1 -33.26 -99.20 -12.69
N LYS A 2 -33.02 -98.02 -13.25
CA LYS A 2 -31.74 -97.59 -13.88
C LYS A 2 -30.79 -97.15 -12.78
N LYS A 3 -29.67 -97.84 -12.58
CA LYS A 3 -28.62 -97.47 -11.66
C LYS A 3 -27.89 -96.20 -12.22
N PHE A 4 -28.00 -95.12 -11.53
CA PHE A 4 -27.20 -93.92 -11.83
C PHE A 4 -25.72 -94.19 -11.44
N PRO A 5 -24.74 -93.94 -12.33
CA PRO A 5 -23.36 -94.20 -12.05
C PRO A 5 -22.77 -93.11 -11.12
N LEU A 6 -22.31 -93.53 -9.95
CA LEU A 6 -21.66 -92.69 -8.93
C LEU A 6 -20.40 -91.95 -9.42
N LYS A 7 -19.89 -92.28 -10.59
CA LYS A 7 -18.73 -91.60 -11.22
C LYS A 7 -19.01 -90.20 -11.72
N ASP A 8 -20.24 -89.87 -12.07
CA ASP A 8 -20.58 -88.61 -12.61
C ASP A 8 -20.75 -87.53 -11.51
N LEU A 9 -21.11 -87.96 -10.30
CA LEU A 9 -21.23 -87.01 -9.18
C LEU A 9 -19.87 -86.41 -8.72
N HIS A 10 -18.79 -87.23 -8.85
CA HIS A 10 -17.45 -86.74 -8.47
C HIS A 10 -16.85 -85.76 -9.50
N LYS A 11 -17.16 -85.93 -10.77
CA LYS A 11 -16.71 -85.14 -11.87
C LYS A 11 -17.36 -83.72 -11.82
N ASP A 12 -18.62 -83.72 -11.43
CA ASP A 12 -19.36 -82.41 -11.25
C ASP A 12 -18.90 -81.64 -10.01
N ARG A 13 -18.54 -82.35 -8.92
CA ARG A 13 -17.99 -81.70 -7.74
C ARG A 13 -16.64 -81.03 -8.04
N LYS A 14 -15.72 -81.71 -8.75
CA LYS A 14 -14.44 -81.09 -9.14
C LYS A 14 -14.63 -79.88 -10.03
N LYS A 15 -15.55 -79.95 -10.99
CA LYS A 15 -15.86 -78.80 -11.83
C LYS A 15 -16.41 -77.65 -11.03
N ARG A 16 -17.27 -77.85 -10.04
CA ARG A 16 -17.79 -76.83 -9.13
C ARG A 16 -16.71 -76.20 -8.26
N TYR A 17 -15.75 -76.95 -7.77
CA TYR A 17 -14.62 -76.46 -7.00
C TYR A 17 -13.67 -75.63 -7.87
N ILE A 18 -13.45 -76.08 -9.11
CA ILE A 18 -12.64 -75.30 -10.07
C ILE A 18 -13.32 -73.94 -10.41
N LEU A 19 -14.63 -73.94 -10.63
CA LEU A 19 -15.40 -72.70 -10.87
C LEU A 19 -15.43 -71.76 -9.65
N LEU A 20 -15.57 -72.32 -8.44
CA LEU A 20 -15.50 -71.58 -7.19
C LEU A 20 -14.12 -70.98 -6.97
N ALA A 21 -13.05 -71.78 -7.20
CA ALA A 21 -11.68 -71.24 -7.11
C ALA A 21 -11.40 -70.19 -8.13
N ALA A 22 -11.87 -70.34 -9.38
CA ALA A 22 -11.75 -69.28 -10.40
C ALA A 22 -12.54 -68.05 -10.05
N ALA A 23 -13.73 -68.17 -9.47
CA ALA A 23 -14.51 -67.00 -9.00
C ALA A 23 -13.83 -66.23 -7.84
N VAL A 24 -13.25 -67.03 -6.88
CA VAL A 24 -12.48 -66.39 -5.77
C VAL A 24 -11.25 -65.64 -6.28
N VAL A 25 -10.52 -66.24 -7.23
CA VAL A 25 -9.36 -65.55 -7.87
C VAL A 25 -9.80 -64.33 -8.65
N ALA A 26 -10.91 -64.38 -9.39
CA ALA A 26 -11.44 -63.23 -10.11
C ALA A 26 -11.85 -62.12 -9.16
N VAL A 27 -12.51 -62.42 -8.05
CA VAL A 27 -12.87 -61.44 -7.01
C VAL A 27 -11.62 -60.85 -6.35
N ALA A 28 -10.60 -61.67 -6.06
CA ALA A 28 -9.33 -61.18 -5.51
C ALA A 28 -8.58 -60.29 -6.48
N VAL A 29 -8.60 -60.56 -7.79
CA VAL A 29 -8.01 -59.68 -8.83
C VAL A 29 -8.79 -58.38 -8.95
N ILE A 30 -10.14 -58.42 -8.92
CA ILE A 30 -10.98 -57.22 -8.98
C ILE A 30 -10.78 -56.36 -7.72
N MET A 31 -10.75 -56.97 -6.53
CA MET A 31 -10.47 -56.27 -5.29
C MET A 31 -9.04 -55.69 -5.26
N GLY A 32 -8.05 -56.50 -5.69
CA GLY A 32 -6.67 -56.04 -5.81
C GLY A 32 -6.51 -54.90 -6.79
N SER A 33 -7.19 -54.91 -7.94
CA SER A 33 -7.16 -53.80 -8.91
C SER A 33 -7.86 -52.54 -8.40
N ALA A 34 -8.87 -52.68 -7.53
CA ALA A 34 -9.52 -51.56 -6.89
C ALA A 34 -8.62 -50.86 -5.83
N PHE A 35 -7.76 -51.67 -5.15
CA PHE A 35 -6.77 -51.17 -4.19
C PHE A 35 -5.48 -50.64 -4.86
N PHE A 36 -5.12 -51.15 -6.03
CA PHE A 36 -3.98 -50.72 -6.83
C PHE A 36 -4.39 -49.81 -7.98
N HIS A 37 -5.37 -48.91 -7.78
CA HIS A 37 -5.48 -47.80 -8.69
C HIS A 37 -4.23 -46.93 -8.48
N PRO A 38 -3.38 -46.73 -9.51
CA PRO A 38 -2.31 -45.79 -9.41
C PRO A 38 -2.98 -44.44 -9.07
N VAL A 39 -2.58 -43.84 -7.93
CA VAL A 39 -2.96 -42.48 -7.59
C VAL A 39 -2.74 -41.67 -8.88
N ARG A 40 -3.83 -41.22 -9.51
CA ARG A 40 -3.74 -40.41 -10.73
C ARG A 40 -2.77 -39.31 -10.37
N LYS A 41 -1.66 -39.22 -11.11
CA LYS A 41 -0.75 -38.08 -10.98
C LYS A 41 -1.63 -36.83 -11.02
N ALA A 42 -1.57 -36.06 -9.92
CA ALA A 42 -2.33 -34.83 -9.83
C ALA A 42 -2.12 -34.05 -11.13
N THR A 43 -3.20 -33.58 -11.73
CA THR A 43 -3.08 -32.73 -12.91
C THR A 43 -2.35 -31.46 -12.50
N LYS A 44 -1.64 -30.83 -13.42
CA LYS A 44 -0.91 -29.57 -13.16
C LYS A 44 -1.79 -28.54 -12.44
N GLU A 45 -3.09 -28.56 -12.71
CA GLU A 45 -4.08 -27.70 -12.06
C GLU A 45 -4.31 -28.06 -10.58
N VAL A 46 -4.35 -29.36 -10.25
CA VAL A 46 -4.49 -29.85 -8.87
C VAL A 46 -3.22 -29.54 -8.07
N ASP A 47 -2.04 -29.72 -8.66
CA ASP A 47 -0.77 -29.36 -8.03
C ASP A 47 -0.68 -27.85 -7.79
N THR A 48 -1.13 -27.04 -8.75
CA THR A 48 -1.18 -25.57 -8.61
C THR A 48 -2.15 -25.18 -7.49
N GLY A 49 -3.33 -25.81 -7.43
CA GLY A 49 -4.32 -25.57 -6.38
C GLY A 49 -3.81 -25.99 -5.01
N LEU A 50 -3.15 -27.14 -4.90
CA LEU A 50 -2.58 -27.64 -3.66
C LEU A 50 -1.44 -26.73 -3.17
N ASN A 51 -0.56 -26.28 -4.06
CA ASN A 51 0.49 -25.33 -3.74
C ASN A 51 -0.09 -23.98 -3.24
N TYR A 52 -1.14 -23.49 -3.90
CA TYR A 52 -1.84 -22.30 -3.44
C TYR A 52 -2.44 -22.47 -2.04
N LEU A 53 -3.13 -23.58 -1.78
CA LEU A 53 -3.70 -23.88 -0.46
C LEU A 53 -2.62 -24.04 0.61
N THR A 54 -1.50 -24.70 0.29
CA THR A 54 -0.36 -24.85 1.21
C THR A 54 0.27 -23.49 1.53
N GLN A 55 0.41 -22.63 0.53
CA GLN A 55 0.91 -21.27 0.72
C GLN A 55 -0.05 -20.43 1.58
N MET A 56 -1.35 -20.58 1.37
CA MET A 56 -2.37 -19.91 2.18
C MET A 56 -2.43 -20.42 3.61
N ALA A 57 -2.29 -21.74 3.81
CA ALA A 57 -2.26 -22.36 5.14
C ALA A 57 -1.00 -21.97 5.95
N GLY A 58 0.08 -21.61 5.27
CA GLY A 58 1.30 -21.10 5.91
C GLY A 58 1.23 -19.64 6.35
N LYS A 59 0.21 -18.89 5.93
CA LYS A 59 0.01 -17.51 6.39
C LYS A 59 -0.65 -17.51 7.76
N SER A 60 -0.08 -16.75 8.69
CA SER A 60 -0.70 -16.58 10.00
C SER A 60 -2.04 -15.85 9.87
N SER A 61 -2.99 -16.12 10.75
CA SER A 61 -4.26 -15.38 10.80
C SER A 61 -4.02 -13.86 10.96
N ALA A 62 -2.98 -13.49 11.70
CA ALA A 62 -2.56 -12.10 11.87
C ALA A 62 -2.14 -11.43 10.55
N ASP A 63 -1.41 -12.16 9.68
CA ASP A 63 -1.01 -11.65 8.36
C ASP A 63 -2.23 -11.46 7.45
N ILE A 64 -3.18 -12.39 7.50
CA ILE A 64 -4.43 -12.30 6.73
C ILE A 64 -5.27 -11.12 7.21
N GLU A 65 -5.44 -10.97 8.52
CA GLU A 65 -6.17 -9.85 9.12
C GLU A 65 -5.52 -8.49 8.79
N SER A 66 -4.19 -8.41 8.88
CA SER A 66 -3.43 -7.22 8.49
C SER A 66 -3.65 -6.87 7.02
N ASN A 67 -3.57 -7.86 6.12
CA ASN A 67 -3.82 -7.64 4.70
C ASN A 67 -5.26 -7.19 4.40
N ILE A 68 -6.25 -7.79 5.08
CA ILE A 68 -7.67 -7.39 4.95
C ILE A 68 -7.84 -5.95 5.42
N LYS A 69 -7.28 -5.59 6.58
CA LYS A 69 -7.32 -4.23 7.12
C LYS A 69 -6.69 -3.22 6.17
N ASN A 70 -5.51 -3.53 5.63
CA ASN A 70 -4.82 -2.67 4.66
C ASN A 70 -5.66 -2.47 3.38
N MET A 71 -6.25 -3.55 2.84
CA MET A 71 -7.12 -3.46 1.67
C MET A 71 -8.41 -2.66 1.95
N GLN A 72 -8.95 -2.75 3.16
CA GLN A 72 -10.11 -1.95 3.57
C GLN A 72 -9.74 -0.47 3.67
N GLN A 73 -8.62 -0.14 4.32
CA GLN A 73 -8.11 1.22 4.44
C GLN A 73 -7.86 1.85 3.06
N GLU A 74 -7.26 1.10 2.13
CA GLU A 74 -7.00 1.61 0.78
C GLU A 74 -8.31 1.85 0.01
N ARG A 75 -9.30 0.94 0.11
CA ARG A 75 -10.62 1.16 -0.50
C ARG A 75 -11.34 2.37 0.08
N ASP A 76 -11.27 2.56 1.39
CA ASP A 76 -11.91 3.71 2.04
C ASP A 76 -11.19 5.01 1.68
N ARG A 77 -9.87 4.97 1.56
CA ARG A 77 -9.07 6.08 1.03
C ARG A 77 -9.49 6.43 -0.39
N GLN A 78 -9.57 5.44 -1.27
CA GLN A 78 -9.98 5.65 -2.66
C GLN A 78 -11.39 6.26 -2.76
N ARG A 79 -12.35 5.74 -2.00
CA ARG A 79 -13.70 6.32 -1.94
C ARG A 79 -13.72 7.77 -1.48
N ARG A 80 -12.87 8.12 -0.49
CA ARG A 80 -12.76 9.53 -0.04
C ARG A 80 -12.18 10.42 -1.12
N ILE A 81 -11.16 9.95 -1.85
CA ILE A 81 -10.58 10.70 -2.98
C ILE A 81 -11.65 10.94 -4.05
N GLU A 82 -12.33 9.90 -4.50
CA GLU A 82 -13.39 9.98 -5.52
C GLU A 82 -14.54 10.92 -5.09
N ALA A 83 -14.96 10.84 -3.83
CA ALA A 83 -15.99 11.72 -3.29
C ALA A 83 -15.55 13.18 -3.25
N ARG A 84 -14.29 13.45 -2.89
CA ARG A 84 -13.71 14.80 -2.88
C ARG A 84 -13.55 15.37 -4.29
N GLU A 85 -13.04 14.57 -5.23
CA GLU A 85 -12.92 14.95 -6.64
C GLU A 85 -14.30 15.29 -7.24
N LYS A 86 -15.31 14.47 -6.95
CA LYS A 86 -16.68 14.71 -7.38
C LYS A 86 -17.23 16.01 -6.80
N ALA A 87 -17.07 16.23 -5.48
CA ALA A 87 -17.54 17.43 -4.80
C ALA A 87 -16.89 18.70 -5.35
N LEU A 88 -15.58 18.66 -5.67
CA LEU A 88 -14.87 19.75 -6.34
C LEU A 88 -15.42 20.01 -7.75
N ALA A 89 -15.63 18.95 -8.54
CA ALA A 89 -16.15 19.06 -9.91
C ALA A 89 -17.58 19.61 -9.94
N GLU A 90 -18.39 19.28 -8.94
CA GLU A 90 -19.75 19.80 -8.77
C GLU A 90 -19.81 21.19 -8.14
N GLY A 91 -18.66 21.71 -7.68
CA GLY A 91 -18.57 23.00 -6.99
C GLY A 91 -19.28 23.05 -5.64
N THR A 92 -19.54 21.89 -5.03
CA THR A 92 -20.18 21.78 -3.70
C THR A 92 -19.22 22.03 -2.57
N VAL A 93 -17.91 21.91 -2.82
CA VAL A 93 -16.80 22.26 -1.90
C VAL A 93 -15.73 23.04 -2.66
N THR A 94 -14.98 23.85 -1.94
CA THR A 94 -13.80 24.54 -2.47
C THR A 94 -12.53 23.71 -2.20
N VAL A 95 -11.44 23.97 -2.92
CA VAL A 95 -10.15 23.30 -2.66
C VAL A 95 -9.68 23.52 -1.22
N TRP A 96 -10.00 24.67 -0.62
CA TRP A 96 -9.60 25.03 0.74
C TRP A 96 -10.30 24.18 1.82
N GLU A 97 -11.53 23.77 1.59
CA GLU A 97 -12.31 22.88 2.48
C GLU A 97 -11.80 21.45 2.48
N LEU A 98 -10.86 21.10 1.60
CA LEU A 98 -10.22 19.80 1.59
C LEU A 98 -9.05 19.67 2.58
N PHE A 99 -8.61 20.80 3.14
CA PHE A 99 -7.56 20.81 4.17
C PHE A 99 -8.20 20.56 5.53
N ASP A 100 -8.10 19.30 6.02
CA ASP A 100 -8.72 18.91 7.30
C ASP A 100 -7.72 18.97 8.46
N ASP A 101 -6.72 18.08 8.44
CA ASP A 101 -5.76 17.89 9.51
C ASP A 101 -4.33 18.14 8.98
N TYR A 102 -3.96 19.40 8.95
CA TYR A 102 -2.72 19.89 8.35
C TYR A 102 -2.04 20.93 9.21
N VAL A 103 -0.77 21.16 8.91
CA VAL A 103 -0.06 22.42 9.17
C VAL A 103 0.68 22.85 7.92
N PHE A 104 0.85 24.16 7.76
CA PHE A 104 1.57 24.73 6.64
C PHE A 104 2.75 25.55 7.17
N LEU A 105 3.97 25.13 6.85
CA LEU A 105 5.21 25.80 7.21
C LEU A 105 5.73 26.59 6.00
N GLY A 106 6.18 27.82 6.22
CA GLY A 106 6.72 28.57 5.11
C GLY A 106 7.11 30.02 5.41
N ASP A 107 7.34 30.73 4.33
CA ASP A 107 7.72 32.15 4.33
C ASP A 107 6.51 33.07 4.16
N SER A 108 6.77 34.34 3.84
CA SER A 108 5.73 35.40 3.62
C SER A 108 4.64 35.00 2.62
N ARG A 109 4.89 34.09 1.69
CA ARG A 109 3.89 33.61 0.73
C ARG A 109 2.88 32.66 1.38
N VAL A 110 3.33 31.89 2.35
CA VAL A 110 2.45 31.02 3.16
C VAL A 110 1.63 31.85 4.15
N VAL A 111 2.18 32.90 4.71
CA VAL A 111 1.43 33.88 5.55
C VAL A 111 0.18 34.37 4.83
N GLY A 112 0.26 34.62 3.52
CA GLY A 112 -0.87 35.07 2.71
C GLY A 112 -2.09 34.13 2.77
N PHE A 113 -1.94 32.81 2.99
CA PHE A 113 -3.09 31.91 3.08
C PHE A 113 -4.00 32.23 4.28
N SER A 114 -3.42 32.66 5.39
CA SER A 114 -4.20 33.11 6.56
C SER A 114 -4.67 34.54 6.42
N GLU A 115 -3.85 35.47 5.90
CA GLU A 115 -4.20 36.87 5.73
C GLU A 115 -5.37 37.07 4.77
N PHE A 116 -5.45 36.27 3.71
CA PHE A 116 -6.56 36.31 2.75
C PHE A 116 -7.74 35.40 3.16
N GLY A 117 -7.66 34.76 4.32
CA GLY A 117 -8.75 33.92 4.84
C GLY A 117 -8.98 32.59 4.08
N PHE A 118 -7.98 32.10 3.36
CA PHE A 118 -8.08 30.83 2.65
C PHE A 118 -7.97 29.63 3.59
N LEU A 119 -7.08 29.72 4.59
CA LEU A 119 -6.80 28.66 5.56
C LEU A 119 -6.82 29.23 6.99
N GLU A 120 -7.03 28.34 7.96
CA GLU A 120 -7.08 28.68 9.38
C GLU A 120 -5.71 29.19 9.87
N SER A 121 -5.68 30.39 10.48
CA SER A 121 -4.44 31.05 10.88
C SER A 121 -3.61 30.24 11.88
N GLY A 122 -4.24 29.47 12.79
CA GLY A 122 -3.53 28.65 13.75
C GLY A 122 -2.79 27.46 13.12
N ARG A 123 -3.15 27.09 11.89
CA ARG A 123 -2.52 26.01 11.12
C ARG A 123 -1.42 26.51 10.19
N ILE A 124 -1.24 27.83 10.09
CA ILE A 124 -0.19 28.48 9.28
C ILE A 124 0.95 28.90 10.19
N ILE A 125 2.05 28.17 10.13
CA ILE A 125 3.27 28.40 10.93
C ILE A 125 4.31 29.01 9.98
N ALA A 126 4.19 30.30 9.75
CA ALA A 126 4.99 31.04 8.75
C ALA A 126 5.19 32.45 9.14
N HIS A 127 6.37 33.02 8.81
CA HIS A 127 6.68 34.44 9.00
C HIS A 127 7.39 35.03 7.78
N SER A 128 7.27 36.32 7.63
CA SER A 128 7.98 37.04 6.57
C SER A 128 9.49 36.98 6.78
N GLY A 129 10.21 36.51 5.75
CA GLY A 129 11.66 36.40 5.79
C GLY A 129 12.18 35.04 6.26
N ASP A 130 11.30 34.15 6.73
CA ASP A 130 11.68 32.78 7.15
C ASP A 130 12.32 32.03 5.99
N GLY A 131 13.29 31.19 6.36
CA GLY A 131 13.93 30.19 5.51
C GLY A 131 13.93 28.81 6.17
N VAL A 132 14.58 27.85 5.53
CA VAL A 132 14.63 26.45 5.96
C VAL A 132 15.04 26.27 7.43
N LYS A 133 15.96 27.08 7.93
CA LYS A 133 16.45 27.01 9.33
C LYS A 133 15.36 27.34 10.35
N ASN A 134 14.35 28.10 9.98
CA ASN A 134 13.25 28.47 10.88
C ASN A 134 12.25 27.33 11.10
N ILE A 135 12.37 26.21 10.36
CA ILE A 135 11.58 25.00 10.63
C ILE A 135 11.82 24.50 12.07
N ALA A 136 13.05 24.63 12.58
CA ALA A 136 13.38 24.23 13.95
C ALA A 136 12.53 24.94 15.01
N ASP A 137 12.16 26.20 14.77
CA ASP A 137 11.34 27.01 15.68
C ASP A 137 9.86 26.55 15.71
N SER A 138 9.47 25.71 14.72
CA SER A 138 8.09 25.24 14.52
C SER A 138 7.80 23.88 15.13
N LEU A 139 8.83 23.15 15.58
CA LEU A 139 8.71 21.72 15.99
C LEU A 139 7.70 21.52 17.12
N ASP A 140 7.72 22.34 18.16
CA ASP A 140 6.79 22.25 19.29
C ASP A 140 5.34 22.44 18.84
N THR A 141 5.11 23.38 17.91
CA THR A 141 3.78 23.65 17.36
C THR A 141 3.30 22.51 16.48
N VAL A 142 4.18 21.95 15.65
CA VAL A 142 3.88 20.77 14.84
C VAL A 142 3.55 19.56 15.73
N GLN A 143 4.32 19.35 16.79
CA GLN A 143 4.05 18.28 17.77
C GLN A 143 2.71 18.49 18.48
N TYR A 144 2.38 19.73 18.85
CA TYR A 144 1.11 20.05 19.50
C TYR A 144 -0.09 19.73 18.61
N TYR A 145 -0.04 20.10 17.32
CA TYR A 145 -1.11 19.79 16.37
C TYR A 145 -1.15 18.33 15.97
N ASN A 146 -0.01 17.63 15.99
CA ASN A 146 0.15 16.25 15.55
C ASN A 146 -0.59 15.95 14.23
N PRO A 147 -0.33 16.74 13.17
CA PRO A 147 -1.12 16.72 11.94
C PRO A 147 -0.88 15.46 11.14
N SER A 148 -1.84 15.08 10.30
CA SER A 148 -1.65 14.01 9.32
C SER A 148 -0.88 14.48 8.08
N LEU A 149 -0.80 15.81 7.86
CA LEU A 149 -0.20 16.39 6.67
C LEU A 149 0.58 17.67 7.03
N VAL A 150 1.85 17.71 6.63
CA VAL A 150 2.73 18.88 6.79
C VAL A 150 3.16 19.37 5.42
N PHE A 151 2.74 20.57 5.08
CA PHE A 151 3.22 21.29 3.90
C PHE A 151 4.42 22.15 4.27
N ILE A 152 5.43 22.15 3.40
CA ILE A 152 6.69 22.87 3.59
C ILE A 152 6.95 23.70 2.35
N SER A 153 6.98 25.02 2.49
CA SER A 153 7.17 25.95 1.38
C SER A 153 8.17 27.05 1.75
N TYR A 154 9.44 26.73 1.67
CA TYR A 154 10.58 27.64 1.86
C TYR A 154 11.43 27.71 0.60
N GLY A 155 12.50 28.48 0.66
CA GLY A 155 13.56 28.54 -0.33
C GLY A 155 13.77 29.89 -0.97
N ALA A 156 12.74 30.73 -1.09
CA ALA A 156 12.91 32.04 -1.70
C ALA A 156 13.88 32.95 -0.92
N ASN A 157 13.84 32.85 0.41
CA ASN A 157 14.76 33.58 1.29
C ASN A 157 16.09 32.84 1.48
N ASP A 158 16.20 31.61 1.01
CA ASP A 158 17.39 30.79 1.16
C ASP A 158 18.34 30.87 -0.02
N LEU A 159 17.90 31.38 -1.17
CA LEU A 159 18.68 31.40 -2.41
C LEU A 159 20.04 32.10 -2.28
N GLY A 160 20.16 33.09 -1.38
CA GLY A 160 21.42 33.76 -1.06
C GLY A 160 22.21 33.15 0.10
N ASN A 161 21.61 32.24 0.86
CA ASN A 161 22.17 31.70 2.10
C ASN A 161 22.97 30.43 1.92
N TYR A 162 22.74 29.70 0.81
CA TYR A 162 23.42 28.44 0.51
C TYR A 162 24.30 28.58 -0.73
N ALA A 163 25.46 27.93 -0.70
CA ALA A 163 26.41 27.97 -1.80
C ALA A 163 25.89 27.21 -3.05
N SER A 164 25.15 26.11 -2.83
CA SER A 164 24.60 25.27 -3.90
C SER A 164 23.22 24.72 -3.53
N ALA A 165 22.55 24.14 -4.52
CA ALA A 165 21.28 23.43 -4.35
C ALA A 165 21.42 22.23 -3.43
N GLU A 166 22.54 21.49 -3.52
CA GLU A 166 22.81 20.34 -2.65
C GLU A 166 22.91 20.79 -1.18
N ALA A 167 23.62 21.87 -0.89
CA ALA A 167 23.74 22.38 0.47
C ALA A 167 22.39 22.85 1.04
N TYR A 168 21.51 23.39 0.19
CA TYR A 168 20.14 23.73 0.57
C TYR A 168 19.32 22.46 0.83
N ALA A 169 19.39 21.47 -0.06
CA ALA A 169 18.68 20.22 0.07
C ALA A 169 19.11 19.44 1.33
N ASP A 170 20.39 19.42 1.66
CA ASP A 170 20.92 18.81 2.87
C ASP A 170 20.34 19.47 4.13
N ALA A 171 20.35 20.81 4.16
CA ALA A 171 19.77 21.57 5.27
C ALA A 171 18.25 21.33 5.40
N LEU A 172 17.52 21.28 4.29
CA LEU A 172 16.09 20.96 4.28
C LEU A 172 15.83 19.53 4.79
N ASN A 173 16.62 18.57 4.35
CA ASN A 173 16.50 17.18 4.80
C ASN A 173 16.77 17.02 6.29
N GLU A 174 17.74 17.77 6.84
CA GLU A 174 18.01 17.80 8.29
C GLU A 174 16.77 18.29 9.05
N GLN A 175 16.16 19.40 8.60
CA GLN A 175 14.95 19.94 9.25
C GLN A 175 13.75 18.99 9.13
N ILE A 176 13.60 18.30 8.00
CA ILE A 176 12.55 17.30 7.81
C ILE A 176 12.70 16.12 8.79
N GLN A 177 13.91 15.74 9.19
CA GLN A 177 14.08 14.70 10.23
C GLN A 177 13.50 15.18 11.57
N GLY A 178 13.77 16.41 11.98
CA GLY A 178 13.14 16.99 13.18
C GLY A 178 11.61 17.00 13.11
N LEU A 179 11.06 17.34 11.95
CA LEU A 179 9.60 17.29 11.73
C LEU A 179 9.04 15.87 11.80
N LYS A 180 9.76 14.86 11.30
CA LYS A 180 9.35 13.45 11.42
C LYS A 180 9.34 12.97 12.86
N ASP A 181 10.25 13.46 13.69
CA ASP A 181 10.27 13.16 15.11
C ASP A 181 9.10 13.86 15.84
N ALA A 182 8.77 15.09 15.45
CA ALA A 182 7.65 15.85 16.01
C ALA A 182 6.27 15.33 15.58
N ALA A 183 6.13 14.81 14.35
CA ALA A 183 4.89 14.27 13.79
C ALA A 183 5.15 12.97 13.01
N PRO A 184 5.39 11.84 13.69
CA PRO A 184 5.86 10.61 13.06
C PRO A 184 4.82 9.94 12.14
N HIS A 185 3.56 10.33 12.23
CA HIS A 185 2.47 9.81 11.40
C HIS A 185 2.12 10.70 10.22
N ALA A 186 2.73 11.89 10.14
CA ALA A 186 2.44 12.86 9.10
C ALA A 186 3.02 12.44 7.74
N ALA A 187 2.30 12.79 6.68
CA ALA A 187 2.86 12.88 5.34
C ALA A 187 3.46 14.28 5.13
N PHE A 188 4.61 14.35 4.49
CA PHE A 188 5.32 15.61 4.24
C PHE A 188 5.27 15.95 2.75
N ILE A 189 4.83 17.15 2.42
CA ILE A 189 4.81 17.68 1.07
C ILE A 189 5.71 18.92 1.02
N VAL A 190 6.77 18.82 0.24
CA VAL A 190 7.68 19.94 -0.02
C VAL A 190 7.30 20.56 -1.36
N SER A 191 7.00 21.86 -1.36
CA SER A 191 6.79 22.60 -2.60
C SER A 191 8.11 23.02 -3.22
N SER A 192 8.17 23.08 -4.55
CA SER A 192 9.26 23.78 -5.23
C SER A 192 9.26 25.28 -4.92
N ILE A 193 10.41 25.91 -5.04
CA ILE A 193 10.55 27.38 -4.89
C ILE A 193 9.79 28.04 -6.05
N MET A 194 8.82 28.89 -5.72
CA MET A 194 8.03 29.56 -6.75
C MET A 194 8.90 30.51 -7.59
N PRO A 195 8.82 30.45 -8.92
CA PRO A 195 9.54 31.38 -9.78
C PRO A 195 9.05 32.81 -9.60
N VAL A 196 9.94 33.76 -9.76
CA VAL A 196 9.61 35.19 -9.76
C VAL A 196 9.29 35.66 -11.16
N TYR A 197 8.30 36.53 -11.27
CA TYR A 197 7.93 37.12 -12.56
C TYR A 197 9.12 37.83 -13.21
N SER A 198 9.56 37.37 -14.36
CA SER A 198 10.81 37.74 -15.03
C SER A 198 11.01 39.27 -15.23
N LYS A 199 9.93 40.02 -15.48
CA LYS A 199 10.00 41.49 -15.64
C LYS A 199 10.35 42.25 -14.34
N ARG A 200 10.24 41.59 -13.18
CA ARG A 200 10.61 42.19 -11.87
C ARG A 200 11.95 41.69 -11.33
N LEU A 201 12.57 40.66 -11.93
CA LEU A 201 13.83 40.08 -11.46
C LEU A 201 14.91 41.18 -11.26
N ALA A 202 15.10 42.05 -12.23
CA ALA A 202 16.12 43.09 -12.14
C ALA A 202 15.91 44.13 -11.01
N SER A 203 14.71 44.19 -10.43
CA SER A 203 14.37 45.18 -9.36
C SER A 203 14.33 44.54 -7.96
N ILE A 204 14.44 43.22 -7.84
CA ILE A 204 14.24 42.54 -6.56
C ILE A 204 15.58 42.02 -6.00
N SER A 205 16.21 41.08 -6.64
CA SER A 205 17.50 40.50 -6.22
C SER A 205 18.04 39.57 -7.29
N THR A 206 19.34 39.56 -7.53
CA THR A 206 20.03 38.62 -8.42
C THR A 206 19.97 37.17 -7.91
N ASN A 207 19.67 36.96 -6.62
CA ASN A 207 19.55 35.59 -6.06
C ASN A 207 18.38 34.81 -6.68
N TYR A 208 17.34 35.48 -7.17
CA TYR A 208 16.22 34.80 -7.80
C TYR A 208 16.54 34.12 -9.15
N ASP A 209 17.68 34.50 -9.77
CA ASP A 209 18.19 33.79 -10.96
C ASP A 209 18.56 32.32 -10.65
N ARG A 210 18.72 32.00 -9.38
CA ARG A 210 19.09 30.66 -8.90
C ARG A 210 17.91 29.70 -8.67
N VAL A 211 16.66 30.19 -8.80
CA VAL A 211 15.46 29.38 -8.52
C VAL A 211 15.46 28.09 -9.33
N ASP A 212 15.73 28.16 -10.63
CA ASP A 212 15.74 26.97 -11.50
C ASP A 212 16.85 25.96 -11.15
N THR A 213 17.92 26.45 -10.51
CA THR A 213 19.04 25.60 -10.08
C THR A 213 18.73 24.90 -8.75
N PHE A 214 17.92 25.54 -7.88
CA PHE A 214 17.57 25.05 -6.55
C PHE A 214 16.32 24.17 -6.55
N ASN A 215 15.55 24.15 -7.62
CA ASN A 215 14.41 23.25 -7.83
C ASN A 215 14.80 21.94 -8.50
#